data_581f33068fd4afcc3cb423c123845c0b
#
_entry.id   581f33068fd4afcc3cb423c123845c0b
#
_cell.length_a   1.000
_cell.length_b   1.000
_cell.length_c   1.000
_cell.angle_alpha   90.00
_cell.angle_beta   90.00
_cell.angle_gamma   90.00
#
_symmetry.space_group_name_H-M   'P 1'
#
loop_
_entity.id
_entity.type
_entity.pdbx_description
1 polymer ?
#
loop_
_entity_poly.entity_id
_entity_poly.type
_entity_poly.pdbx_seq_one_letter_code
_entity_poly.pdbx_strand_id
1 'polypeptide(L)'
;ALALAHAHCLAQRHAAAHALALRKGNVESATCTDCHGEHDIRKHTDPTSPSSAKNVAQQVCGNCHASLRLTQKYGLPSQSFQTFSDSFHGLAVRGGAVEVVNCASCHSSHGIKSQKDPTSTIHAANLVQTCGQCHEGATARFAIGKVHVSPETADGQDGSSPILYLIS
;
A
#
# COMPACT_ATOMS: atom_id res chain seq x y z
N ALA A 1 15.02 -10.37 -22.35
CA ALA A 1 14.83 -9.92 -20.96
C ALA A 1 13.67 -8.90 -20.85
N LEU A 2 13.62 -7.86 -21.69
CA LEU A 2 12.58 -6.81 -21.61
C LEU A 2 11.17 -7.33 -21.91
N ALA A 3 11.02 -8.19 -22.91
CA ALA A 3 9.72 -8.79 -23.28
C ALA A 3 9.14 -9.70 -22.18
N LEU A 4 9.99 -10.45 -21.48
CA LEU A 4 9.60 -11.29 -20.35
C LEU A 4 9.16 -10.47 -19.13
N ALA A 5 9.88 -9.37 -18.84
CA ALA A 5 9.52 -8.45 -17.76
C ALA A 5 8.17 -7.77 -18.05
N HIS A 6 7.92 -7.37 -19.30
CA HIS A 6 6.67 -6.77 -19.73
C HIS A 6 5.50 -7.76 -19.64
N ALA A 7 5.69 -9.00 -20.10
CA ALA A 7 4.67 -10.06 -20.02
C ALA A 7 4.34 -10.40 -18.55
N HIS A 8 5.34 -10.44 -17.66
CA HIS A 8 5.15 -10.68 -16.24
C HIS A 8 4.35 -9.54 -15.57
N CYS A 9 4.69 -8.30 -15.89
CA CYS A 9 3.97 -7.11 -15.40
C CYS A 9 2.49 -7.13 -15.86
N LEU A 10 2.23 -7.48 -17.12
CA LEU A 10 0.87 -7.61 -17.64
C LEU A 10 0.08 -8.72 -16.94
N ALA A 11 0.70 -9.88 -16.71
CA ALA A 11 0.06 -11.00 -16.01
C ALA A 11 -0.30 -10.63 -14.56
N GLN A 12 0.61 -10.01 -13.82
CA GLN A 12 0.34 -9.53 -12.47
C GLN A 12 -0.80 -8.51 -12.43
N ARG A 13 -0.82 -7.59 -13.40
CA ARG A 13 -1.85 -6.57 -13.49
C ARG A 13 -3.25 -7.16 -13.74
N HIS A 14 -3.38 -8.23 -14.52
CA HIS A 14 -4.67 -8.85 -14.77
C HIS A 14 -5.31 -9.47 -13.52
N ALA A 15 -4.52 -9.89 -12.54
CA ALA A 15 -4.98 -10.43 -11.27
C ALA A 15 -5.05 -9.37 -10.14
N ALA A 16 -4.60 -8.15 -10.41
CA ALA A 16 -4.61 -7.06 -9.43
C ALA A 16 -6.03 -6.60 -9.08
N ALA A 17 -6.22 -6.14 -7.86
CA ALA A 17 -7.53 -5.70 -7.34
C ALA A 17 -8.17 -4.61 -8.22
N HIS A 18 -7.40 -3.63 -8.68
CA HIS A 18 -7.89 -2.56 -9.54
C HIS A 18 -8.40 -3.08 -10.90
N ALA A 19 -7.63 -3.94 -11.55
CA ALA A 19 -8.04 -4.53 -12.83
C ALA A 19 -9.27 -5.45 -12.68
N LEU A 20 -9.37 -6.17 -11.56
CA LEU A 20 -10.55 -6.97 -11.26
C LEU A 20 -11.78 -6.11 -11.03
N ALA A 21 -11.62 -4.98 -10.33
CA ALA A 21 -12.69 -4.03 -10.09
C ALA A 21 -13.19 -3.37 -11.40
N LEU A 22 -12.27 -2.95 -12.28
CA LEU A 22 -12.62 -2.44 -13.62
C LEU A 22 -13.44 -3.46 -14.44
N ARG A 23 -13.02 -4.72 -14.46
CA ARG A 23 -13.75 -5.79 -15.16
C ARG A 23 -15.15 -6.06 -14.58
N LYS A 24 -15.36 -5.74 -13.30
CA LYS A 24 -16.67 -5.80 -12.64
C LYS A 24 -17.51 -4.54 -12.85
N GLY A 25 -17.05 -3.59 -13.67
CA GLY A 25 -17.76 -2.37 -13.99
C GLY A 25 -17.47 -1.19 -13.05
N ASN A 26 -16.49 -1.28 -12.16
CA ASN A 26 -16.06 -0.16 -11.30
C ASN A 26 -15.19 0.81 -12.10
N VAL A 27 -15.82 1.71 -12.84
CA VAL A 27 -15.16 2.67 -13.73
C VAL A 27 -14.25 3.69 -13.01
N GLU A 28 -14.40 3.85 -11.70
CA GLU A 28 -13.54 4.71 -10.87
C GLU A 28 -12.31 3.97 -10.31
N SER A 29 -12.13 2.70 -10.66
CA SER A 29 -10.93 1.95 -10.26
C SER A 29 -9.73 2.39 -11.08
N ALA A 30 -8.56 2.45 -10.43
CA ALA A 30 -7.34 2.97 -11.03
C ALA A 30 -6.91 2.21 -12.29
N THR A 31 -6.50 2.97 -13.29
CA THR A 31 -5.88 2.53 -14.55
C THR A 31 -4.38 2.79 -14.55
N CYS A 32 -3.71 2.53 -15.66
CA CYS A 32 -2.27 2.80 -15.78
C CYS A 32 -1.97 4.29 -15.67
N THR A 33 -2.82 5.13 -16.25
CA THR A 33 -2.63 6.57 -16.33
C THR A 33 -2.82 7.27 -14.99
N ASP A 34 -3.66 6.71 -14.12
CA ASP A 34 -3.87 7.25 -12.77
C ASP A 34 -2.60 7.15 -11.90
N CYS A 35 -1.72 6.19 -12.20
CA CYS A 35 -0.47 5.99 -11.49
C CYS A 35 0.74 6.60 -12.20
N HIS A 36 0.77 6.52 -13.53
CA HIS A 36 1.94 6.86 -14.34
C HIS A 36 1.81 8.19 -15.10
N GLY A 37 0.60 8.79 -15.14
CA GLY A 37 0.30 9.91 -16.01
C GLY A 37 0.04 9.47 -17.46
N GLU A 38 -0.37 10.41 -18.30
CA GLU A 38 -0.75 10.15 -19.71
C GLU A 38 0.33 10.53 -20.70
N HIS A 39 0.89 11.74 -20.57
CA HIS A 39 1.75 12.35 -21.59
C HIS A 39 3.22 12.44 -21.17
N ASP A 40 3.51 12.51 -19.87
CA ASP A 40 4.85 12.65 -19.31
C ASP A 40 5.15 11.49 -18.36
N ILE A 41 5.19 10.29 -18.92
CA ILE A 41 5.46 9.07 -18.14
C ILE A 41 6.95 9.03 -17.78
N ARG A 42 7.24 9.25 -16.49
CA ARG A 42 8.60 9.27 -15.94
C ARG A 42 8.95 7.95 -15.27
N LYS A 43 10.24 7.65 -15.22
CA LYS A 43 10.74 6.49 -14.48
C LYS A 43 10.42 6.67 -12.97
N HIS A 44 10.13 5.58 -12.28
CA HIS A 44 9.93 5.60 -10.83
C HIS A 44 11.16 6.07 -10.03
N THR A 45 12.35 6.04 -10.64
CA THR A 45 13.60 6.57 -10.07
C THR A 45 13.74 8.08 -10.22
N ASP A 46 12.91 8.72 -11.06
CA ASP A 46 12.86 10.18 -11.18
C ASP A 46 12.12 10.75 -9.96
N PRO A 47 12.74 11.62 -9.15
CA PRO A 47 12.11 12.17 -7.94
C PRO A 47 10.88 13.04 -8.24
N THR A 48 10.70 13.48 -9.49
CA THR A 48 9.53 14.24 -9.93
C THR A 48 8.39 13.35 -10.44
N SER A 49 8.64 12.03 -10.62
CA SER A 49 7.60 11.08 -11.02
C SER A 49 6.55 10.92 -9.93
N PRO A 50 5.24 10.91 -10.25
CA PRO A 50 4.20 10.53 -9.29
C PRO A 50 4.42 9.14 -8.70
N SER A 51 4.95 8.20 -9.50
CA SER A 51 5.23 6.83 -9.10
C SER A 51 6.58 6.64 -8.40
N SER A 52 7.33 7.72 -8.13
CA SER A 52 8.57 7.62 -7.35
C SER A 52 8.29 7.19 -5.91
N ALA A 53 9.27 6.58 -5.25
CA ALA A 53 9.12 6.09 -3.88
C ALA A 53 8.63 7.17 -2.91
N LYS A 54 9.05 8.41 -3.10
CA LYS A 54 8.67 9.56 -2.27
C LYS A 54 7.23 10.02 -2.52
N ASN A 55 6.77 9.96 -3.77
CA ASN A 55 5.52 10.59 -4.19
C ASN A 55 4.33 9.61 -4.24
N VAL A 56 4.58 8.32 -4.46
CA VAL A 56 3.54 7.32 -4.78
C VAL A 56 2.46 7.22 -3.71
N ALA A 57 2.80 7.32 -2.44
CA ALA A 57 1.82 7.25 -1.36
C ALA A 57 0.84 8.42 -1.40
N GLN A 58 1.35 9.63 -1.59
CA GLN A 58 0.56 10.87 -1.58
C GLN A 58 -0.11 11.13 -2.92
N GLN A 59 0.67 11.10 -4.00
CA GLN A 59 0.23 11.56 -5.33
C GLN A 59 -0.50 10.49 -6.14
N VAL A 60 -0.36 9.21 -5.77
CA VAL A 60 -1.01 8.10 -6.47
C VAL A 60 -2.04 7.44 -5.55
N CYS A 61 -1.61 6.70 -4.55
CA CYS A 61 -2.51 5.90 -3.71
C CYS A 61 -3.48 6.77 -2.92
N GLY A 62 -2.98 7.86 -2.32
CA GLY A 62 -3.74 8.78 -1.49
C GLY A 62 -4.87 9.49 -2.23
N ASN A 63 -4.71 9.79 -3.51
CA ASN A 63 -5.74 10.47 -4.31
C ASN A 63 -7.10 9.75 -4.26
N CYS A 64 -7.10 8.43 -4.20
CA CYS A 64 -8.32 7.64 -4.13
C CYS A 64 -8.55 7.06 -2.72
N HIS A 65 -7.52 6.49 -2.10
CA HIS A 65 -7.65 5.80 -0.82
C HIS A 65 -7.81 6.73 0.40
N ALA A 66 -7.57 8.04 0.25
CA ALA A 66 -7.94 9.05 1.25
C ALA A 66 -9.35 9.63 1.02
N SER A 67 -10.01 9.32 -0.09
CA SER A 67 -11.33 9.84 -0.41
C SER A 67 -12.43 9.06 0.32
N LEU A 68 -13.10 9.70 1.28
CA LEU A 68 -14.25 9.11 1.98
C LEU A 68 -15.36 8.69 1.01
N ARG A 69 -15.62 9.48 -0.03
CA ARG A 69 -16.61 9.15 -1.05
C ARG A 69 -16.31 7.81 -1.74
N LEU A 70 -15.07 7.60 -2.15
CA LEU A 70 -14.67 6.37 -2.85
C LEU A 70 -14.61 5.18 -1.89
N THR A 71 -14.02 5.37 -0.71
CA THR A 71 -13.88 4.28 0.25
C THR A 71 -15.25 3.79 0.75
N GLN A 72 -16.18 4.69 1.03
CA GLN A 72 -17.56 4.34 1.40
C GLN A 72 -18.30 3.67 0.25
N LYS A 73 -18.25 4.24 -0.96
CA LYS A 73 -18.93 3.71 -2.14
C LYS A 73 -18.52 2.26 -2.46
N TYR A 74 -17.26 1.91 -2.28
CA TYR A 74 -16.72 0.61 -2.64
C TYR A 74 -16.41 -0.30 -1.44
N GLY A 75 -16.82 0.08 -0.23
CA GLY A 75 -16.62 -0.70 0.98
C GLY A 75 -15.14 -0.90 1.33
N LEU A 76 -14.30 0.08 1.02
CA LEU A 76 -12.88 0.06 1.36
C LEU A 76 -12.66 0.66 2.76
N PRO A 77 -11.61 0.25 3.49
CA PRO A 77 -11.28 0.88 4.76
C PRO A 77 -10.99 2.37 4.57
N SER A 78 -11.78 3.24 5.18
CA SER A 78 -11.76 4.69 4.95
C SER A 78 -10.53 5.40 5.51
N GLN A 79 -9.85 4.80 6.49
CA GLN A 79 -8.73 5.43 7.20
C GLN A 79 -7.35 4.87 6.80
N SER A 80 -7.29 3.98 5.80
CA SER A 80 -6.03 3.30 5.44
C SER A 80 -4.88 4.25 5.11
N PHE A 81 -5.17 5.33 4.40
CA PHE A 81 -4.17 6.34 4.07
C PHE A 81 -3.72 7.12 5.31
N GLN A 82 -4.67 7.56 6.15
CA GLN A 82 -4.39 8.32 7.36
C GLN A 82 -3.58 7.47 8.36
N THR A 83 -4.03 6.25 8.62
CA THR A 83 -3.34 5.34 9.57
C THR A 83 -1.93 4.96 9.10
N PHE A 84 -1.69 4.85 7.78
CA PHE A 84 -0.34 4.74 7.25
C PHE A 84 0.47 6.01 7.52
N SER A 85 -0.09 7.19 7.23
CA SER A 85 0.59 8.48 7.40
C SER A 85 1.00 8.74 8.85
N ASP A 86 0.24 8.22 9.81
CA ASP A 86 0.48 8.35 11.24
C ASP A 86 1.34 7.21 11.82
N SER A 87 1.61 6.16 11.02
CA SER A 87 2.52 5.08 11.40
C SER A 87 3.98 5.54 11.46
N PHE A 88 4.86 4.74 12.10
CA PHE A 88 6.30 4.99 12.09
C PHE A 88 6.86 5.11 10.67
N HIS A 89 6.37 4.30 9.73
CA HIS A 89 6.77 4.37 8.33
C HIS A 89 6.35 5.70 7.68
N GLY A 90 5.11 6.12 7.89
CA GLY A 90 4.61 7.40 7.37
C GLY A 90 5.29 8.60 7.99
N LEU A 91 5.58 8.56 9.29
CA LEU A 91 6.34 9.60 9.99
C LEU A 91 7.77 9.72 9.47
N ALA A 92 8.46 8.60 9.23
CA ALA A 92 9.79 8.58 8.65
C ALA A 92 9.82 9.20 7.25
N VAL A 93 8.81 8.90 6.41
CA VAL A 93 8.64 9.52 5.08
C VAL A 93 8.51 11.03 5.21
N ARG A 94 7.65 11.52 6.10
CA ARG A 94 7.47 12.96 6.33
C ARG A 94 8.71 13.63 6.92
N GLY A 95 9.48 12.89 7.72
CA GLY A 95 10.75 13.34 8.29
C GLY A 95 11.91 13.36 7.31
N GLY A 96 11.69 12.96 6.05
CA GLY A 96 12.72 12.99 5.00
C GLY A 96 13.69 11.82 5.02
N ALA A 97 13.29 10.67 5.56
CA ALA A 97 14.10 9.45 5.53
C ALA A 97 14.54 9.12 4.09
N VAL A 98 15.78 8.69 3.93
CA VAL A 98 16.39 8.41 2.62
C VAL A 98 15.81 7.13 2.02
N GLU A 99 15.55 6.13 2.84
CA GLU A 99 14.86 4.90 2.45
C GLU A 99 13.38 5.04 2.76
N VAL A 100 12.60 5.28 1.72
CA VAL A 100 11.19 5.58 1.85
C VAL A 100 10.36 4.33 1.67
N VAL A 101 9.77 3.86 2.77
CA VAL A 101 8.71 2.85 2.73
C VAL A 101 7.39 3.52 2.35
N ASN A 102 6.69 2.95 1.39
CA ASN A 102 5.41 3.46 0.90
C ASN A 102 4.40 2.32 0.74
N CYS A 103 3.19 2.65 0.31
CA CYS A 103 2.12 1.66 0.13
C CYS A 103 2.56 0.50 -0.76
N ALA A 104 3.25 0.78 -1.88
CA ALA A 104 3.68 -0.24 -2.82
C ALA A 104 4.79 -1.16 -2.27
N SER A 105 5.54 -0.73 -1.27
CA SER A 105 6.57 -1.55 -0.62
C SER A 105 5.97 -2.78 0.07
N CYS A 106 4.76 -2.66 0.61
CA CYS A 106 4.04 -3.75 1.26
C CYS A 106 2.99 -4.37 0.35
N HIS A 107 2.22 -3.55 -0.37
CA HIS A 107 1.08 -3.99 -1.19
C HIS A 107 1.46 -4.40 -2.61
N SER A 108 2.73 -4.28 -3.01
CA SER A 108 3.13 -4.36 -4.41
C SER A 108 2.59 -3.18 -5.24
N SER A 109 3.12 -2.95 -6.44
CA SER A 109 2.64 -1.88 -7.34
C SER A 109 1.68 -2.40 -8.41
N HIS A 110 2.03 -3.48 -9.09
CA HIS A 110 1.21 -4.04 -10.19
C HIS A 110 0.41 -5.29 -9.80
N GLY A 111 0.76 -5.93 -8.68
CA GLY A 111 0.12 -7.13 -8.18
C GLY A 111 -0.69 -6.92 -6.90
N ILE A 112 -1.26 -5.73 -6.69
CA ILE A 112 -2.03 -5.40 -5.49
C ILE A 112 -3.19 -6.38 -5.32
N LYS A 113 -3.24 -7.06 -4.17
CA LYS A 113 -4.27 -8.05 -3.84
C LYS A 113 -4.84 -7.80 -2.45
N SER A 114 -6.06 -8.33 -2.23
CA SER A 114 -6.67 -8.32 -0.90
C SER A 114 -5.81 -9.09 0.11
N GLN A 115 -5.77 -8.65 1.35
CA GLN A 115 -5.15 -9.40 2.46
C GLN A 115 -5.73 -10.82 2.65
N LYS A 116 -6.92 -11.09 2.11
CA LYS A 116 -7.56 -12.42 2.16
C LYS A 116 -7.04 -13.37 1.07
N ASP A 117 -6.36 -12.85 0.04
CA ASP A 117 -5.75 -13.67 -1.01
C ASP A 117 -4.43 -14.27 -0.47
N PRO A 118 -4.28 -15.61 -0.43
CA PRO A 118 -3.06 -16.25 0.11
C PRO A 118 -1.80 -15.91 -0.68
N THR A 119 -1.93 -15.39 -1.90
CA THR A 119 -0.80 -14.95 -2.74
C THR A 119 -0.50 -13.44 -2.59
N SER A 120 -1.25 -12.73 -1.74
CA SER A 120 -0.99 -11.32 -1.44
C SER A 120 0.26 -11.17 -0.57
N THR A 121 1.08 -10.18 -0.86
CA THR A 121 2.24 -9.83 -0.02
C THR A 121 1.84 -9.44 1.40
N ILE A 122 0.62 -8.94 1.60
CA ILE A 122 0.07 -8.56 2.90
C ILE A 122 -0.84 -9.63 3.53
N HIS A 123 -0.90 -10.83 2.96
CA HIS A 123 -1.55 -11.96 3.61
C HIS A 123 -0.77 -12.37 4.86
N ALA A 124 -1.44 -12.76 5.94
CA ALA A 124 -0.82 -13.04 7.23
C ALA A 124 0.36 -14.04 7.14
N ALA A 125 0.25 -15.06 6.30
CA ALA A 125 1.32 -16.04 6.09
C ALA A 125 2.57 -15.47 5.39
N ASN A 126 2.43 -14.35 4.68
CA ASN A 126 3.51 -13.76 3.87
C ASN A 126 4.14 -12.53 4.53
N LEU A 127 3.58 -12.04 5.65
CA LEU A 127 4.06 -10.81 6.31
C LEU A 127 5.52 -10.90 6.75
N VAL A 128 5.97 -12.05 7.25
CA VAL A 128 7.38 -12.23 7.65
C VAL A 128 8.32 -11.96 6.47
N GLN A 129 7.98 -12.47 5.30
CA GLN A 129 8.77 -12.24 4.09
C GLN A 129 8.68 -10.77 3.64
N THR A 130 7.51 -10.17 3.71
CA THR A 130 7.28 -8.77 3.31
C THR A 130 8.03 -7.81 4.23
N CYS A 131 7.91 -7.98 5.54
CA CYS A 131 8.66 -7.18 6.51
C CYS A 131 10.17 -7.42 6.42
N GLY A 132 10.57 -8.66 6.20
CA GLY A 132 11.97 -9.09 6.11
C GLY A 132 12.75 -8.50 4.93
N GLN A 133 12.07 -7.90 3.95
CA GLN A 133 12.76 -7.18 2.86
C GLN A 133 13.57 -5.97 3.35
N CYS A 134 13.16 -5.38 4.46
CA CYS A 134 13.83 -4.22 5.07
C CYS A 134 14.25 -4.49 6.51
N HIS A 135 13.51 -5.33 7.24
CA HIS A 135 13.78 -5.69 8.62
C HIS A 135 14.45 -7.06 8.68
N GLU A 136 15.79 -7.08 8.60
CA GLU A 136 16.55 -8.31 8.69
C GLU A 136 16.22 -9.08 9.97
N GLY A 137 15.94 -10.38 9.84
CA GLY A 137 15.53 -11.22 10.97
C GLY A 137 14.09 -11.03 11.43
N ALA A 138 13.22 -10.40 10.65
CA ALA A 138 11.80 -10.29 10.97
C ALA A 138 11.19 -11.66 11.27
N THR A 139 10.48 -11.76 12.39
CA THR A 139 9.81 -12.98 12.84
C THR A 139 8.29 -12.82 12.74
N ALA A 140 7.54 -13.91 12.92
CA ALA A 140 6.08 -13.85 13.00
C ALA A 140 5.61 -12.91 14.12
N ARG A 141 6.30 -12.87 15.24
CA ARG A 141 5.99 -11.95 16.36
C ARG A 141 6.20 -10.49 15.99
N PHE A 142 7.22 -10.18 15.18
CA PHE A 142 7.45 -8.84 14.65
C PHE A 142 6.34 -8.43 13.66
N ALA A 143 5.95 -9.36 12.80
CA ALA A 143 4.95 -9.11 11.74
C ALA A 143 3.50 -9.02 12.24
N ILE A 144 3.22 -9.31 13.51
CA ILE A 144 1.90 -9.10 14.14
C ILE A 144 1.59 -7.59 14.28
N GLY A 145 2.62 -6.74 14.37
CA GLY A 145 2.44 -5.30 14.47
C GLY A 145 1.67 -4.74 13.27
N LYS A 146 0.54 -4.06 13.54
CA LYS A 146 -0.26 -3.45 12.48
C LYS A 146 0.36 -2.14 12.03
N VAL A 147 0.52 -1.94 10.73
CA VAL A 147 0.92 -0.67 10.13
C VAL A 147 -0.27 0.30 10.07
N HIS A 148 -1.47 -0.23 9.81
CA HIS A 148 -2.72 0.53 9.81
C HIS A 148 -3.42 0.37 11.17
N VAL A 149 -3.12 1.26 12.11
CA VAL A 149 -3.75 1.27 13.44
C VAL A 149 -4.73 2.43 13.51
N SER A 150 -6.02 2.12 13.61
CA SER A 150 -7.04 3.14 13.89
C SER A 150 -7.16 3.34 15.40
N PRO A 151 -7.22 4.58 15.90
CA PRO A 151 -7.52 4.86 17.31
C PRO A 151 -8.82 4.23 17.80
N GLU A 152 -9.80 4.09 16.90
CA GLU A 152 -11.10 3.48 17.20
C GLU A 152 -11.04 1.97 17.42
N THR A 153 -10.00 1.30 16.95
CA THR A 153 -9.78 -0.14 17.17
C THR A 153 -8.90 -0.45 18.37
N ALA A 154 -8.45 0.58 19.09
CA ALA A 154 -7.63 0.45 20.29
C ALA A 154 -8.40 -0.04 21.53
N ASP A 155 -9.72 -0.18 21.44
CA ASP A 155 -10.59 -0.69 22.52
C ASP A 155 -10.49 -2.21 22.72
N GLY A 156 -9.29 -2.74 22.76
CA GLY A 156 -8.95 -4.00 23.45
C GLY A 156 -9.48 -5.31 22.87
N GLN A 157 -10.16 -5.32 21.72
CA GLN A 157 -10.69 -6.56 21.15
C GLN A 157 -9.81 -7.23 20.09
N ASP A 158 -8.71 -6.61 19.64
CA ASP A 158 -7.88 -7.18 18.60
C ASP A 158 -6.38 -7.28 18.91
N GLY A 159 -5.98 -7.19 20.18
CA GLY A 159 -4.58 -7.38 20.58
C GLY A 159 -3.63 -6.23 20.20
N SER A 160 -4.13 -5.04 19.96
CA SER A 160 -3.29 -3.86 19.74
C SER A 160 -2.63 -3.44 21.07
N SER A 161 -1.32 -3.26 21.01
CA SER A 161 -0.43 -3.00 22.13
C SER A 161 -0.84 -1.76 22.93
N PRO A 162 -0.83 -1.78 24.27
CA PRO A 162 -1.13 -0.63 25.14
C PRO A 162 -0.09 0.49 25.06
N ILE A 163 0.95 0.36 24.26
CA ILE A 163 2.04 1.34 24.13
C ILE A 163 1.58 2.66 23.48
N LEU A 164 0.50 2.65 22.70
CA LEU A 164 -0.02 3.88 22.06
C LEU A 164 -0.72 4.86 23.03
N TYR A 165 -1.12 4.41 24.22
CA TYR A 165 -1.77 5.26 25.23
C TYR A 165 -0.81 6.09 26.08
N LEU A 166 0.50 5.86 25.99
CA LEU A 166 1.49 6.55 26.81
C LEU A 166 2.09 7.81 26.16
N ILE A 167 1.66 8.17 24.94
CA ILE A 167 2.25 9.28 24.15
C ILE A 167 1.18 10.35 23.78
N SER A 168 -0.04 10.25 24.31
CA SER A 168 -1.07 11.30 24.12
C SER A 168 -1.20 12.20 25.33
#